data_b6a9bad2259dec20a68874c468878365
#
_entry.id   b6a9bad2259dec20a68874c468878365
#
_cell.length_a   1.000
_cell.length_b   1.000
_cell.length_c   1.000
_cell.angle_alpha   90.00
_cell.angle_beta   90.00
_cell.angle_gamma   90.00
#
_symmetry.space_group_name_H-M   'P 1'
#
loop_
_entity.id
_entity.type
_entity.pdbx_description
1 polymer ?
#
loop_
_entity_poly.entity_id
_entity_poly.type
_entity_poly.pdbx_seq_one_letter_code
_entity_poly.pdbx_strand_id
1 'polypeptide(L)'
;MTSNLLIREAQNSEYETVANLTMAAYRPLFAGVDLPDDLGWYGAELRDVAGRAARSEIIVAITDGQIVGSLAYHDDYSEEVKSGNPKNCAGFRVLATDPNMQGHGIGEALTRWCIDRARSDGRTALLLNTTDYMKAAQRLYRRLGFEPYPEIGYEIGGSQPVEVLGFRLELRD
;
A
#
# COMPACT_ATOMS: atom_id res chain seq x y z
N MET A 1 -8.63 -1.80 -24.34
CA MET A 1 -7.25 -2.19 -24.64
C MET A 1 -6.49 -2.31 -23.33
N THR A 2 -6.05 -3.48 -23.00
CA THR A 2 -5.10 -3.66 -21.92
C THR A 2 -3.75 -3.14 -22.41
N SER A 3 -3.44 -1.90 -22.07
CA SER A 3 -2.06 -1.44 -22.13
C SER A 3 -1.20 -2.45 -21.36
N ASN A 4 -0.04 -2.75 -21.93
CA ASN A 4 0.86 -3.77 -21.39
C ASN A 4 1.40 -3.28 -20.02
N LEU A 5 0.70 -3.65 -18.96
CA LEU A 5 1.08 -3.28 -17.59
C LEU A 5 2.22 -4.17 -17.13
N LEU A 6 3.37 -3.57 -16.85
CA LEU A 6 4.53 -4.24 -16.29
C LEU A 6 4.58 -3.95 -14.78
N ILE A 7 4.73 -5.00 -13.98
CA ILE A 7 4.94 -4.86 -12.53
C ILE A 7 6.29 -5.47 -12.18
N ARG A 8 7.13 -4.69 -11.51
CA ARG A 8 8.47 -5.09 -11.10
C ARG A 8 8.96 -4.28 -9.91
N GLU A 9 10.08 -4.68 -9.34
CA GLU A 9 10.78 -3.89 -8.33
C GLU A 9 11.33 -2.59 -8.94
N ALA A 10 11.22 -1.50 -8.17
CA ALA A 10 11.74 -0.19 -8.56
C ALA A 10 13.27 -0.17 -8.52
N GLN A 11 13.86 0.58 -9.43
CA GLN A 11 15.28 0.93 -9.40
C GLN A 11 15.48 2.15 -8.48
N ASN A 12 16.68 2.27 -7.89
CA ASN A 12 17.00 3.41 -7.03
C ASN A 12 16.78 4.77 -7.71
N SER A 13 17.08 4.85 -9.02
CA SER A 13 16.86 6.05 -9.83
C SER A 13 15.38 6.44 -9.98
N GLU A 14 14.46 5.55 -9.65
CA GLU A 14 13.02 5.76 -9.76
C GLU A 14 12.38 6.24 -8.44
N TYR A 15 13.11 6.27 -7.33
CA TYR A 15 12.56 6.58 -6.01
C TYR A 15 11.96 7.98 -5.93
N GLU A 16 12.53 8.96 -6.60
CA GLU A 16 11.95 10.31 -6.66
C GLU A 16 10.59 10.30 -7.38
N THR A 17 10.50 9.59 -8.49
CA THR A 17 9.24 9.41 -9.23
C THR A 17 8.19 8.71 -8.36
N VAL A 18 8.58 7.67 -7.63
CA VAL A 18 7.69 6.96 -6.68
C VAL A 18 7.23 7.90 -5.57
N ALA A 19 8.12 8.72 -5.01
CA ALA A 19 7.78 9.69 -3.97
C ALA A 19 6.74 10.70 -4.47
N ASN A 20 6.95 11.25 -5.65
CA ASN A 20 6.02 12.22 -6.27
C ASN A 20 4.66 11.59 -6.56
N LEU A 21 4.64 10.38 -7.11
CA LEU A 21 3.41 9.62 -7.35
C LEU A 21 2.64 9.38 -6.06
N THR A 22 3.34 8.96 -5.00
CA THR A 22 2.75 8.68 -3.69
C THR A 22 2.11 9.94 -3.11
N MET A 23 2.80 11.07 -3.17
CA MET A 23 2.27 12.34 -2.69
C MET A 23 1.04 12.78 -3.50
N ALA A 24 1.08 12.65 -4.81
CA ALA A 24 -0.06 12.99 -5.67
C ALA A 24 -1.29 12.12 -5.37
N ALA A 25 -1.08 10.83 -5.05
CA ALA A 25 -2.16 9.90 -4.72
C ALA A 25 -2.75 10.15 -3.33
N TYR A 26 -1.92 10.48 -2.36
CA TYR A 26 -2.34 10.61 -0.95
C TYR A 26 -2.85 11.99 -0.59
N ARG A 27 -2.33 13.07 -1.18
CA ARG A 27 -2.75 14.44 -0.86
C ARG A 27 -4.27 14.64 -0.95
N PRO A 28 -4.99 14.18 -1.98
CA PRO A 28 -6.45 14.35 -2.06
C PRO A 28 -7.21 13.64 -0.93
N LEU A 29 -6.66 12.57 -0.34
CA LEU A 29 -7.30 11.82 0.73
C LEU A 29 -7.38 12.62 2.03
N PHE A 30 -6.55 13.65 2.18
CA PHE A 30 -6.51 14.53 3.35
C PHE A 30 -7.19 15.88 3.09
N ALA A 31 -7.95 16.00 2.00
CA ALA A 31 -8.73 17.20 1.72
C ALA A 31 -9.74 17.43 2.87
N GLY A 32 -9.70 18.62 3.47
CA GLY A 32 -10.56 18.96 4.61
C GLY A 32 -10.00 18.55 5.98
N VAL A 33 -8.85 17.90 6.02
CA VAL A 33 -8.11 17.64 7.28
C VAL A 33 -7.14 18.80 7.52
N ASP A 34 -7.07 19.28 8.75
CA ASP A 34 -6.15 20.36 9.13
C ASP A 34 -4.70 19.85 9.22
N LEU A 35 -4.09 19.69 8.05
CA LEU A 35 -2.69 19.31 7.89
C LEU A 35 -2.01 20.29 6.93
N PRO A 36 -0.68 20.50 7.09
CA PRO A 36 0.09 21.25 6.09
C PRO A 36 -0.08 20.66 4.68
N ASP A 37 0.10 21.51 3.65
CA ASP A 37 -0.02 21.09 2.23
C ASP A 37 0.90 19.92 1.87
N ASP A 38 2.04 19.78 2.56
CA ASP A 38 2.98 18.69 2.39
C ASP A 38 2.67 17.47 3.29
N LEU A 39 1.53 17.46 3.97
CA LEU A 39 1.07 16.43 4.91
C LEU A 39 1.98 16.28 6.15
N GLY A 40 2.87 17.23 6.42
CA GLY A 40 3.73 17.26 7.60
C GLY A 40 4.59 16.00 7.77
N TRP A 41 4.61 15.43 8.97
CA TRP A 41 5.40 14.22 9.27
C TRP A 41 4.99 13.02 8.42
N TYR A 42 3.70 12.90 8.12
CA TYR A 42 3.20 11.81 7.28
C TYR A 42 3.69 11.96 5.84
N GLY A 43 3.69 13.19 5.31
CA GLY A 43 4.26 13.47 4.01
C GLY A 43 5.76 13.15 3.93
N ALA A 44 6.50 13.43 5.00
CA ALA A 44 7.93 13.07 5.09
C ALA A 44 8.11 11.54 5.01
N GLU A 45 7.28 10.77 5.71
CA GLU A 45 7.29 9.30 5.63
C GLU A 45 6.93 8.80 4.23
N LEU A 46 5.93 9.40 3.60
CA LEU A 46 5.50 9.01 2.24
C LEU A 46 6.61 9.27 1.21
N ARG A 47 7.41 10.32 1.38
CA ARG A 47 8.53 10.64 0.48
C ARG A 47 9.77 9.81 0.73
N ASP A 48 9.92 9.21 1.90
CA ASP A 48 11.10 8.43 2.27
C ASP A 48 11.06 7.02 1.64
N VAL A 49 11.13 6.96 0.33
CA VAL A 49 11.12 5.70 -0.43
C VAL A 49 12.36 4.88 -0.10
N ALA A 50 13.53 5.52 -0.01
CA ALA A 50 14.78 4.84 0.33
C ALA A 50 14.72 4.18 1.72
N GLY A 51 14.13 4.86 2.70
CA GLY A 51 13.93 4.30 4.04
C GLY A 51 13.02 3.08 4.03
N ARG A 52 11.93 3.13 3.23
CA ARG A 52 11.07 1.96 3.06
C ARG A 52 11.78 0.83 2.33
N ALA A 53 12.58 1.13 1.31
CA ALA A 53 13.32 0.14 0.54
C ALA A 53 14.36 -0.61 1.37
N ALA A 54 14.82 -0.03 2.47
CA ALA A 54 15.76 -0.69 3.37
C ALA A 54 15.15 -1.90 4.11
N ARG A 55 13.80 -1.98 4.20
CA ARG A 55 13.08 -3.05 4.91
C ARG A 55 11.93 -3.67 4.12
N SER A 56 11.78 -3.29 2.86
CA SER A 56 10.73 -3.79 1.97
C SER A 56 11.18 -3.74 0.52
N GLU A 57 10.42 -4.38 -0.35
CA GLU A 57 10.60 -4.23 -1.79
C GLU A 57 9.63 -3.18 -2.31
N ILE A 58 10.16 -2.14 -2.96
CA ILE A 58 9.33 -1.12 -3.61
C ILE A 58 8.92 -1.65 -4.98
N ILE A 59 7.64 -1.89 -5.16
CA ILE A 59 7.10 -2.46 -6.39
C ILE A 59 6.40 -1.34 -7.17
N VAL A 60 6.64 -1.30 -8.47
CA VAL A 60 6.05 -0.31 -9.37
C VAL A 60 5.25 -0.97 -10.48
N ALA A 61 4.16 -0.31 -10.87
CA ALA A 61 3.38 -0.64 -12.05
C ALA A 61 3.68 0.39 -13.14
N ILE A 62 4.00 -0.10 -14.33
CA ILE A 62 4.46 0.72 -15.44
C ILE A 62 3.57 0.45 -16.66
N THR A 63 3.09 1.50 -17.29
CA THR A 63 2.43 1.44 -18.60
C THR A 63 3.00 2.55 -19.49
N ASP A 64 3.22 2.23 -20.77
CA ASP A 64 3.79 3.17 -21.74
C ASP A 64 5.10 3.82 -21.26
N GLY A 65 5.92 3.07 -20.52
CA GLY A 65 7.20 3.53 -19.98
C GLY A 65 7.09 4.46 -18.77
N GLN A 66 5.88 4.68 -18.23
CA GLN A 66 5.65 5.57 -17.08
C GLN A 66 5.20 4.77 -15.86
N ILE A 67 5.72 5.14 -14.69
CA ILE A 67 5.27 4.59 -13.42
C ILE A 67 3.89 5.18 -13.08
N VAL A 68 2.89 4.31 -12.98
CA VAL A 68 1.49 4.69 -12.71
C VAL A 68 0.96 4.16 -11.39
N GLY A 69 1.75 3.38 -10.69
CA GLY A 69 1.39 2.86 -9.37
C GLY A 69 2.61 2.32 -8.63
N SER A 70 2.51 2.23 -7.32
CA SER A 70 3.56 1.65 -6.48
C SER A 70 3.00 1.15 -5.14
N LEU A 71 3.75 0.28 -4.50
CA LEU A 71 3.55 -0.14 -3.12
C LEU A 71 4.87 -0.62 -2.51
N ALA A 72 4.89 -0.80 -1.21
CA ALA A 72 5.98 -1.44 -0.48
C ALA A 72 5.53 -2.85 -0.04
N TYR A 73 6.18 -3.87 -0.56
CA TYR A 73 5.92 -5.26 -0.21
C TYR A 73 6.86 -5.72 0.90
N HIS A 74 6.30 -6.32 1.94
CA HIS A 74 7.03 -6.89 3.07
C HIS A 74 6.87 -8.41 3.07
N ASP A 75 7.97 -9.10 2.90
CA ASP A 75 7.97 -10.57 2.99
C ASP A 75 7.62 -11.06 4.39
N ASP A 76 8.04 -10.33 5.42
CA ASP A 76 7.63 -10.53 6.81
C ASP A 76 6.95 -9.26 7.34
N TYR A 77 5.64 -9.33 7.51
CA TYR A 77 4.85 -8.19 7.98
C TYR A 77 4.81 -8.04 9.50
N SER A 78 5.37 -9.00 10.24
CA SER A 78 5.34 -8.96 11.71
C SER A 78 6.05 -7.75 12.31
N GLU A 79 7.07 -7.23 11.63
CA GLU A 79 7.82 -6.05 12.06
C GLU A 79 7.09 -4.73 11.78
N GLU A 80 6.09 -4.75 10.90
CA GLU A 80 5.36 -3.55 10.49
C GLU A 80 4.08 -3.32 11.32
N VAL A 81 3.59 -4.32 12.03
CA VAL A 81 2.38 -4.19 12.83
C VAL A 81 2.70 -3.56 14.19
N LYS A 82 1.80 -2.70 14.64
CA LYS A 82 1.88 -2.04 15.96
C LYS A 82 1.18 -2.83 17.05
N SER A 83 0.37 -3.82 16.67
CA SER A 83 -0.36 -4.69 17.59
C SER A 83 -0.55 -6.07 16.97
N GLY A 84 -0.85 -7.04 17.79
CA GLY A 84 -0.94 -8.41 17.34
C GLY A 84 0.44 -9.07 17.19
N ASN A 85 0.46 -10.29 16.75
CA ASN A 85 1.69 -11.05 16.50
C ASN A 85 1.46 -12.01 15.32
N PRO A 86 1.24 -11.49 14.11
CA PRO A 86 1.05 -12.33 12.94
C PRO A 86 2.33 -13.10 12.62
N LYS A 87 2.21 -14.40 12.39
CA LYS A 87 3.34 -15.26 12.06
C LYS A 87 3.21 -15.78 10.64
N ASN A 88 4.34 -15.84 9.96
CA ASN A 88 4.42 -16.35 8.60
C ASN A 88 3.48 -15.61 7.63
N CYS A 89 3.36 -14.29 7.79
CA CYS A 89 2.51 -13.44 6.96
C CYS A 89 3.35 -12.42 6.21
N ALA A 90 3.11 -12.30 4.91
CA ALA A 90 3.54 -11.16 4.14
C ALA A 90 2.55 -9.99 4.28
N GLY A 91 2.91 -8.84 3.78
CA GLY A 91 2.02 -7.68 3.74
C GLY A 91 2.50 -6.63 2.78
N PHE A 92 1.70 -5.59 2.61
CA PHE A 92 2.11 -4.41 1.83
C PHE A 92 1.56 -3.14 2.43
N ARG A 93 2.25 -2.05 2.11
CA ARG A 93 1.91 -0.71 2.58
C ARG A 93 2.07 0.32 1.46
N VAL A 94 1.48 1.48 1.69
CA VAL A 94 1.66 2.65 0.82
C VAL A 94 1.31 2.35 -0.64
N LEU A 95 0.17 1.69 -0.85
CA LEU A 95 -0.37 1.51 -2.20
C LEU A 95 -0.80 2.88 -2.74
N ALA A 96 -0.21 3.25 -3.87
CA ALA A 96 -0.49 4.51 -4.55
C ALA A 96 -0.75 4.26 -6.03
N THR A 97 -1.73 4.96 -6.59
CA THR A 97 -2.04 4.95 -8.03
C THR A 97 -2.07 6.39 -8.53
N ASP A 98 -1.50 6.64 -9.71
CA ASP A 98 -1.60 7.93 -10.36
C ASP A 98 -3.07 8.37 -10.40
N PRO A 99 -3.41 9.57 -9.87
CA PRO A 99 -4.79 10.07 -9.89
C PRO A 99 -5.44 10.08 -11.27
N ASN A 100 -4.65 10.27 -12.33
CA ASN A 100 -5.12 10.24 -13.72
C ASN A 100 -5.41 8.82 -14.24
N MET A 101 -4.95 7.81 -13.53
CA MET A 101 -5.09 6.38 -13.88
C MET A 101 -6.06 5.64 -12.95
N GLN A 102 -6.78 6.35 -12.11
CA GLN A 102 -7.80 5.73 -11.25
C GLN A 102 -8.91 5.10 -12.09
N GLY A 103 -9.42 3.95 -11.63
CA GLY A 103 -10.44 3.19 -12.36
C GLY A 103 -9.90 2.32 -13.50
N HIS A 104 -8.58 2.27 -13.69
CA HIS A 104 -7.93 1.45 -14.73
C HIS A 104 -7.37 0.11 -14.20
N GLY A 105 -7.68 -0.24 -12.95
CA GLY A 105 -7.28 -1.53 -12.38
C GLY A 105 -5.84 -1.61 -11.89
N ILE A 106 -5.12 -0.50 -11.77
CA ILE A 106 -3.71 -0.48 -11.35
C ILE A 106 -3.56 -1.00 -9.91
N GLY A 107 -4.36 -0.48 -8.99
CA GLY A 107 -4.33 -0.92 -7.58
C GLY A 107 -4.69 -2.39 -7.42
N GLU A 108 -5.65 -2.89 -8.19
CA GLU A 108 -6.00 -4.30 -8.20
C GLU A 108 -4.84 -5.16 -8.73
N ALA A 109 -4.20 -4.75 -9.83
CA ALA A 109 -3.08 -5.48 -10.41
C ALA A 109 -1.90 -5.57 -9.43
N LEU A 110 -1.57 -4.47 -8.75
CA LEU A 110 -0.52 -4.44 -7.73
C LEU A 110 -0.87 -5.35 -6.54
N THR A 111 -2.13 -5.32 -6.08
CA THR A 111 -2.57 -6.18 -4.98
C THR A 111 -2.53 -7.65 -5.37
N ARG A 112 -2.95 -8.00 -6.58
CA ARG A 112 -2.87 -9.37 -7.10
C ARG A 112 -1.41 -9.84 -7.20
N TRP A 113 -0.51 -8.98 -7.63
CA TRP A 113 0.92 -9.28 -7.63
C TRP A 113 1.41 -9.65 -6.22
N CYS A 114 1.01 -8.92 -5.20
CA CYS A 114 1.35 -9.22 -3.80
C CYS A 114 0.78 -10.59 -3.36
N ILE A 115 -0.44 -10.90 -3.76
CA ILE A 115 -1.06 -12.20 -3.45
C ILE A 115 -0.24 -13.34 -4.07
N ASP A 116 0.11 -13.24 -5.34
CA ASP A 116 0.87 -14.26 -6.03
C ASP A 116 2.28 -14.39 -5.46
N ARG A 117 2.93 -13.26 -5.14
CA ARG A 117 4.26 -13.24 -4.54
C ARG A 117 4.24 -13.88 -3.14
N ALA A 118 3.29 -13.54 -2.30
CA ALA A 118 3.18 -14.12 -0.96
C ALA A 118 2.93 -15.64 -1.00
N ARG A 119 2.11 -16.11 -1.96
CA ARG A 119 1.93 -17.55 -2.19
C ARG A 119 3.25 -18.21 -2.61
N SER A 120 3.95 -17.61 -3.55
CA SER A 120 5.26 -18.10 -4.03
C SER A 120 6.30 -18.17 -2.91
N ASP A 121 6.25 -17.22 -1.98
CA ASP A 121 7.14 -17.17 -0.81
C ASP A 121 6.70 -18.14 0.32
N GLY A 122 5.61 -18.89 0.12
CA GLY A 122 5.10 -19.87 1.09
C GLY A 122 4.46 -19.24 2.31
N ARG A 123 3.96 -18.00 2.20
CA ARG A 123 3.29 -17.31 3.30
C ARG A 123 1.86 -17.81 3.49
N THR A 124 1.38 -17.82 4.73
CA THR A 124 0.04 -18.32 5.07
C THR A 124 -1.04 -17.27 4.87
N ALA A 125 -0.66 -16.00 4.91
CA ALA A 125 -1.60 -14.90 4.72
C ALA A 125 -0.88 -13.65 4.19
N LEU A 126 -1.68 -12.77 3.58
CA LEU A 126 -1.28 -11.42 3.19
C LEU A 126 -2.05 -10.41 4.04
N LEU A 127 -1.34 -9.49 4.66
CA LEU A 127 -1.88 -8.50 5.57
C LEU A 127 -1.72 -7.09 4.98
N LEU A 128 -2.59 -6.19 5.40
CA LEU A 128 -2.45 -4.78 5.11
C LEU A 128 -3.11 -3.94 6.20
N ASN A 129 -2.69 -2.67 6.29
CA ASN A 129 -3.40 -1.66 7.04
C ASN A 129 -3.89 -0.57 6.09
N THR A 130 -5.07 -0.05 6.36
CA THR A 130 -5.65 1.10 5.67
C THR A 130 -6.41 1.95 6.69
N THR A 131 -6.85 3.13 6.28
CA THR A 131 -7.61 3.99 7.18
C THR A 131 -9.12 3.88 6.94
N ASP A 132 -9.90 4.29 7.93
CA ASP A 132 -11.36 4.24 7.85
C ASP A 132 -11.96 5.13 6.75
N TYR A 133 -11.22 6.18 6.32
CA TYR A 133 -11.67 7.07 5.24
C TYR A 133 -11.23 6.63 3.84
N MET A 134 -10.34 5.67 3.70
CA MET A 134 -9.92 5.12 2.39
C MET A 134 -10.94 4.11 1.84
N LYS A 135 -12.15 4.58 1.54
CA LYS A 135 -13.29 3.71 1.20
C LYS A 135 -13.09 2.94 -0.10
N ALA A 136 -12.46 3.55 -1.11
CA ALA A 136 -12.18 2.87 -2.38
C ALA A 136 -11.21 1.71 -2.20
N ALA A 137 -10.16 1.90 -1.40
CA ALA A 137 -9.21 0.84 -1.06
C ALA A 137 -9.89 -0.31 -0.31
N GLN A 138 -10.72 0.01 0.68
CA GLN A 138 -11.48 -1.01 1.42
C GLN A 138 -12.39 -1.83 0.49
N ARG A 139 -13.07 -1.19 -0.46
CA ARG A 139 -13.91 -1.91 -1.44
C ARG A 139 -13.07 -2.85 -2.30
N LEU A 140 -11.91 -2.41 -2.75
CA LEU A 140 -10.98 -3.24 -3.52
C LEU A 140 -10.56 -4.47 -2.71
N TYR A 141 -10.12 -4.28 -1.48
CA TYR A 141 -9.65 -5.39 -0.66
C TYR A 141 -10.75 -6.40 -0.35
N ARG A 142 -11.95 -5.94 -0.01
CA ARG A 142 -13.10 -6.83 0.20
C ARG A 142 -13.45 -7.62 -1.06
N ARG A 143 -13.43 -6.98 -2.23
CA ARG A 143 -13.68 -7.66 -3.51
C ARG A 143 -12.64 -8.74 -3.81
N LEU A 144 -11.40 -8.55 -3.36
CA LEU A 144 -10.33 -9.53 -3.54
C LEU A 144 -10.33 -10.64 -2.47
N GLY A 145 -11.26 -10.59 -1.52
CA GLY A 145 -11.42 -11.63 -0.50
C GLY A 145 -10.75 -11.33 0.83
N PHE A 146 -10.17 -10.13 1.01
CA PHE A 146 -9.65 -9.73 2.31
C PHE A 146 -10.80 -9.53 3.30
N GLU A 147 -10.56 -9.96 4.53
CA GLU A 147 -11.49 -9.79 5.64
C GLU A 147 -10.92 -8.86 6.69
N PRO A 148 -11.77 -8.13 7.44
CA PRO A 148 -11.29 -7.34 8.56
C PRO A 148 -10.48 -8.18 9.55
N TYR A 149 -9.34 -7.64 9.97
CA TYR A 149 -8.44 -8.27 10.93
C TYR A 149 -8.07 -7.26 12.01
N PRO A 150 -8.96 -7.09 13.03
CA PRO A 150 -8.78 -6.05 14.05
C PRO A 150 -7.51 -6.18 14.88
N GLU A 151 -6.92 -7.36 14.95
CA GLU A 151 -5.71 -7.62 15.75
C GLU A 151 -4.53 -6.74 15.37
N ILE A 152 -4.47 -6.29 14.12
CA ILE A 152 -3.41 -5.38 13.66
C ILE A 152 -3.91 -3.94 13.45
N GLY A 153 -5.16 -3.66 13.81
CA GLY A 153 -5.71 -2.31 13.78
C GLY A 153 -5.18 -1.47 14.94
N TYR A 154 -5.14 -0.15 14.75
CA TYR A 154 -4.76 0.79 15.80
C TYR A 154 -5.36 2.17 15.51
N GLU A 155 -5.21 3.10 16.45
CA GLU A 155 -5.66 4.47 16.28
C GLU A 155 -4.45 5.41 16.30
N ILE A 156 -4.44 6.38 15.38
CA ILE A 156 -3.51 7.50 15.42
C ILE A 156 -4.23 8.62 16.17
N GLY A 157 -3.73 8.92 17.38
CA GLY A 157 -4.30 9.94 18.27
C GLY A 157 -4.06 11.36 17.78
N GLY A 158 -4.79 12.31 18.40
CA GLY A 158 -4.68 13.73 18.12
C GLY A 158 -6.04 14.40 18.22
N SER A 159 -6.14 15.66 17.75
CA SER A 159 -7.40 16.41 17.72
C SER A 159 -8.41 15.80 16.74
N GLN A 160 -7.93 15.09 15.73
CA GLN A 160 -8.73 14.32 14.76
C GLN A 160 -8.15 12.90 14.69
N PRO A 161 -8.60 12.01 15.59
CA PRO A 161 -8.07 10.65 15.61
C PRO A 161 -8.42 9.89 14.32
N VAL A 162 -7.48 9.11 13.82
CA VAL A 162 -7.63 8.29 12.61
C VAL A 162 -7.59 6.83 13.02
N GLU A 163 -8.64 6.10 12.68
CA GLU A 163 -8.69 4.65 12.87
C GLU A 163 -7.96 3.96 11.71
N VAL A 164 -6.96 3.16 12.04
CA VAL A 164 -6.23 2.33 11.09
C VAL A 164 -6.75 0.91 11.19
N LEU A 165 -7.35 0.46 10.10
CA LEU A 165 -7.97 -0.86 9.99
C LEU A 165 -6.97 -1.89 9.52
N GLY A 166 -7.08 -3.11 10.04
CA GLY A 166 -6.34 -4.25 9.53
C GLY A 166 -7.21 -5.12 8.63
N PHE A 167 -6.60 -5.68 7.60
CA PHE A 167 -7.22 -6.67 6.71
C PHE A 167 -6.28 -7.85 6.51
N ARG A 168 -6.87 -9.03 6.32
CA ARG A 168 -6.15 -10.28 6.13
C ARG A 168 -6.77 -11.10 5.01
N LEU A 169 -5.92 -11.64 4.14
CA LEU A 169 -6.30 -12.62 3.14
C LEU A 169 -5.58 -13.94 3.44
N GLU A 170 -6.33 -15.00 3.68
CA GLU A 170 -5.77 -16.34 3.81
C GLU A 170 -5.27 -16.83 2.45
N LEU A 171 -4.03 -17.30 2.41
CA LEU A 171 -3.39 -17.83 1.22
C LEU A 171 -3.45 -19.35 1.29
N ARG A 172 -4.56 -19.93 0.84
CA ARG A 172 -4.72 -21.37 0.75
C ARG A 172 -4.26 -21.88 -0.61
N ASP A 173 -3.70 -23.07 -0.61
CA ASP A 173 -3.38 -23.80 -1.84
C ASP A 173 -4.67 -24.19 -2.60
#